data_89d8f450b4fb4a5cfff4e9e72d122aaa
#
_entry.id   89d8f450b4fb4a5cfff4e9e72d122aaa
#
_cell.length_a   1.000
_cell.length_b   1.000
_cell.length_c   1.000
_cell.angle_alpha   90.00
_cell.angle_beta   90.00
_cell.angle_gamma   90.00
#
_symmetry.space_group_name_H-M   'P 1'
#
loop_
_entity.id
_entity.type
_entity.pdbx_description
1 polymer ?
#
loop_
_entity_poly.entity_id
_entity_poly.type
_entity_poly.pdbx_seq_one_letter_code
_entity_poly.pdbx_strand_id
1 'polypeptide(L)'
;AEHVAEVARGLDAQGLEGGRAAVSRIVGRDTQVLDEAGVCRAAIESLAENFSDGVVAPLFWMVMGGLPGALAYKAINTADSMVGHKSDRHLAFGWASARCDDFVNLPASRLAALWLCLAAALRPGFSPAAAWDAVRRDSAHHRSPNAGWPDAAMAGALGIRLAGPRVYGGV
;
A
#
# COMPACT_ATOMS: atom_id res chain seq x y z
N ALA A 1 11.23 -0.30 1.58
CA ALA A 1 12.07 0.75 0.97
C ALA A 1 13.09 0.15 -0.01
N GLU A 2 13.85 -0.89 0.36
CA GLU A 2 14.89 -1.48 -0.50
C GLU A 2 14.34 -2.03 -1.82
N HIS A 3 13.27 -2.81 -1.77
CA HIS A 3 12.63 -3.35 -2.99
C HIS A 3 12.14 -2.28 -3.96
N VAL A 4 11.67 -1.14 -3.45
CA VAL A 4 11.29 0.00 -4.32
C VAL A 4 12.53 0.62 -4.96
N ALA A 5 13.64 0.71 -4.23
CA ALA A 5 14.92 1.14 -4.81
C ALA A 5 15.45 0.13 -5.86
N GLU A 6 15.17 -1.17 -5.69
CA GLU A 6 15.46 -2.18 -6.72
C GLU A 6 14.65 -1.96 -8.00
N VAL A 7 13.38 -1.54 -7.88
CA VAL A 7 12.57 -1.21 -9.07
C VAL A 7 13.19 -0.03 -9.83
N ALA A 8 13.58 1.03 -9.13
CA ALA A 8 14.26 2.16 -9.77
C ALA A 8 15.57 1.74 -10.44
N ARG A 9 16.42 0.99 -9.74
CA ARG A 9 17.67 0.46 -10.32
C ARG A 9 17.43 -0.47 -11.51
N GLY A 10 16.36 -1.27 -11.46
CA GLY A 10 15.97 -2.15 -12.57
C GLY A 10 15.56 -1.35 -13.81
N LEU A 11 14.77 -0.28 -13.63
CA LEU A 11 14.41 0.63 -14.70
C LEU A 11 15.63 1.34 -15.30
N ASP A 12 16.54 1.83 -14.47
CA ASP A 12 17.74 2.54 -14.92
C ASP A 12 18.71 1.63 -15.67
N ALA A 13 18.91 0.39 -15.20
CA ALA A 13 19.94 -0.51 -15.72
C ALA A 13 19.46 -1.36 -16.92
N GLN A 14 18.19 -1.77 -16.94
CA GLN A 14 17.65 -2.73 -17.89
C GLN A 14 16.32 -2.25 -18.53
N GLY A 15 15.96 -0.99 -18.31
CA GLY A 15 14.72 -0.41 -18.84
C GLY A 15 13.47 -1.08 -18.27
N LEU A 16 12.40 -1.05 -19.06
CA LEU A 16 11.08 -1.54 -18.64
C LEU A 16 11.06 -2.99 -18.16
N GLU A 17 11.81 -3.88 -18.79
CA GLU A 17 11.85 -5.30 -18.41
C GLU A 17 12.50 -5.50 -17.03
N GLY A 18 13.57 -4.77 -16.72
CA GLY A 18 14.19 -4.78 -15.40
C GLY A 18 13.25 -4.24 -14.32
N GLY A 19 12.52 -3.17 -14.64
CA GLY A 19 11.49 -2.62 -13.75
C GLY A 19 10.35 -3.59 -13.48
N ARG A 20 9.82 -4.24 -14.54
CA ARG A 20 8.77 -5.27 -14.43
C ARG A 20 9.21 -6.47 -13.57
N ALA A 21 10.43 -6.96 -13.80
CA ALA A 21 11.00 -8.06 -13.04
C ALA A 21 11.20 -7.71 -11.55
N ALA A 22 11.60 -6.47 -11.25
CA ALA A 22 11.76 -6.03 -9.87
C ALA A 22 10.40 -5.81 -9.17
N VAL A 23 9.43 -5.15 -9.82
CA VAL A 23 8.13 -4.86 -9.22
C VAL A 23 7.29 -6.11 -9.03
N SER A 24 7.44 -7.17 -9.85
CA SER A 24 6.72 -8.44 -9.70
C SER A 24 6.98 -9.15 -8.38
N ARG A 25 8.09 -8.82 -7.69
CA ARG A 25 8.41 -9.38 -6.36
C ARG A 25 7.63 -8.74 -5.22
N ILE A 26 7.00 -7.58 -5.47
CA ILE A 26 6.35 -6.80 -4.42
C ILE A 26 4.87 -6.53 -4.68
N VAL A 27 4.35 -6.91 -5.86
CA VAL A 27 2.94 -6.76 -6.20
C VAL A 27 2.36 -8.09 -6.69
N GLY A 28 1.10 -8.35 -6.37
CA GLY A 28 0.39 -9.59 -6.78
C GLY A 28 -0.32 -9.51 -8.13
N ARG A 29 -0.18 -8.37 -8.86
CA ARG A 29 -0.82 -8.17 -10.17
C ARG A 29 0.11 -8.63 -11.31
N ASP A 30 -0.46 -8.85 -12.50
CA ASP A 30 0.33 -9.09 -13.70
C ASP A 30 1.15 -7.84 -14.06
N THR A 31 2.47 -8.00 -14.04
CA THR A 31 3.41 -6.90 -14.31
C THR A 31 3.83 -6.82 -15.77
N GLN A 32 3.56 -7.86 -16.58
CA GLN A 32 3.97 -7.90 -17.98
C GLN A 32 3.24 -6.89 -18.85
N VAL A 33 2.02 -6.51 -18.46
CA VAL A 33 1.20 -5.51 -19.16
C VAL A 33 1.46 -4.07 -18.74
N LEU A 34 2.30 -3.84 -17.71
CA LEU A 34 2.57 -2.50 -17.20
C LEU A 34 3.55 -1.75 -18.10
N ASP A 35 3.22 -0.51 -18.41
CA ASP A 35 4.18 0.47 -18.92
C ASP A 35 5.09 0.98 -17.78
N GLU A 36 6.08 1.79 -18.10
CA GLU A 36 7.02 2.34 -17.12
C GLU A 36 6.30 3.13 -16.00
N ALA A 37 5.30 3.94 -16.38
CA ALA A 37 4.49 4.68 -15.43
C ALA A 37 3.67 3.72 -14.52
N GLY A 38 3.19 2.60 -15.07
CA GLY A 38 2.50 1.55 -14.33
C GLY A 38 3.42 0.84 -13.33
N VAL A 39 4.66 0.56 -13.71
CA VAL A 39 5.69 -0.01 -12.82
C VAL A 39 5.99 0.94 -11.67
N CYS A 40 6.21 2.23 -11.95
CA CYS A 40 6.45 3.25 -10.92
C CYS A 40 5.25 3.39 -9.97
N ARG A 41 4.03 3.49 -10.52
CA ARG A 41 2.81 3.56 -9.69
C ARG A 41 2.67 2.34 -8.78
N ALA A 42 2.85 1.13 -9.32
CA ALA A 42 2.77 -0.10 -8.55
C ALA A 42 3.78 -0.16 -7.40
N ALA A 43 5.00 0.30 -7.64
CA ALA A 43 6.05 0.35 -6.61
C ALA A 43 5.72 1.37 -5.50
N ILE A 44 5.18 2.53 -5.86
CA ILE A 44 4.82 3.59 -4.90
C ILE A 44 3.58 3.17 -4.09
N GLU A 45 2.54 2.61 -4.72
CA GLU A 45 1.38 2.04 -4.02
C GLU A 45 1.83 0.98 -3.00
N SER A 46 2.65 0.01 -3.43
CA SER A 46 3.19 -1.03 -2.55
C SER A 46 3.99 -0.44 -1.37
N LEU A 47 4.74 0.65 -1.59
CA LEU A 47 5.46 1.33 -0.52
C LEU A 47 4.52 1.96 0.49
N ALA A 48 3.49 2.67 0.03
CA ALA A 48 2.53 3.36 0.88
C ALA A 48 1.70 2.36 1.71
N GLU A 49 1.20 1.30 1.08
CA GLU A 49 0.47 0.22 1.75
C GLU A 49 1.36 -0.49 2.79
N ASN A 50 2.58 -0.90 2.42
CA ASN A 50 3.51 -1.55 3.34
C ASN A 50 3.98 -0.63 4.48
N PHE A 51 4.04 0.68 4.28
CA PHE A 51 4.29 1.61 5.37
C PHE A 51 3.13 1.60 6.38
N SER A 52 1.87 1.61 5.90
CA SER A 52 0.70 1.46 6.76
C SER A 52 0.70 0.14 7.51
N ASP A 53 0.74 -0.99 6.79
CA ASP A 53 0.44 -2.31 7.33
C ASP A 53 1.67 -3.01 7.94
N GLY A 54 2.86 -2.65 7.47
CA GLY A 54 4.13 -3.22 7.92
C GLY A 54 4.85 -2.42 9.00
N VAL A 55 4.52 -1.14 9.18
CA VAL A 55 5.19 -0.26 10.16
C VAL A 55 4.19 0.39 11.10
N VAL A 56 3.25 1.17 10.57
CA VAL A 56 2.36 1.99 11.42
C VAL A 56 1.40 1.11 12.22
N ALA A 57 0.76 0.14 11.59
CA ALA A 57 -0.23 -0.70 12.26
C ALA A 57 0.38 -1.60 13.36
N PRO A 58 1.50 -2.32 13.15
CA PRO A 58 2.13 -3.07 14.23
C PRO A 58 2.56 -2.18 15.40
N LEU A 59 3.10 -0.99 15.14
CA LEU A 59 3.48 -0.03 16.17
C LEU A 59 2.27 0.51 16.91
N PHE A 60 1.19 0.86 16.21
CA PHE A 60 -0.05 1.32 16.82
C PHE A 60 -0.60 0.26 17.78
N TRP A 61 -0.72 -0.98 17.35
CA TRP A 61 -1.23 -2.05 18.20
C TRP A 61 -0.26 -2.47 19.31
N MET A 62 1.05 -2.26 19.11
CA MET A 62 2.03 -2.42 20.20
C MET A 62 1.86 -1.35 21.30
N VAL A 63 1.59 -0.11 20.92
CA VAL A 63 1.32 0.96 21.90
C VAL A 63 0.00 0.72 22.65
N MET A 64 -1.04 0.26 21.94
CA MET A 64 -2.37 0.04 22.53
C MET A 64 -2.49 -1.23 23.38
N GLY A 65 -1.84 -2.31 22.99
CA GLY A 65 -2.00 -3.64 23.62
C GLY A 65 -0.68 -4.36 23.93
N GLY A 66 0.45 -3.64 23.88
CA GLY A 66 1.77 -4.24 24.11
C GLY A 66 2.13 -5.28 23.04
N LEU A 67 3.05 -6.15 23.38
CA LEU A 67 3.46 -7.26 22.50
C LEU A 67 2.30 -8.16 22.07
N PRO A 68 1.34 -8.54 22.93
CA PRO A 68 0.15 -9.29 22.52
C PRO A 68 -0.67 -8.58 21.44
N GLY A 69 -0.84 -7.25 21.53
CA GLY A 69 -1.56 -6.45 20.52
C GLY A 69 -0.86 -6.48 19.17
N ALA A 70 0.45 -6.29 19.14
CA ALA A 70 1.24 -6.36 17.91
C ALA A 70 1.20 -7.76 17.28
N LEU A 71 1.29 -8.82 18.08
CA LEU A 71 1.22 -10.21 17.61
C LEU A 71 -0.18 -10.55 17.06
N ALA A 72 -1.24 -10.12 17.76
CA ALA A 72 -2.61 -10.31 17.28
C ALA A 72 -2.86 -9.61 15.95
N TYR A 73 -2.44 -8.35 15.84
CA TYR A 73 -2.49 -7.63 14.56
C TYR A 73 -1.75 -8.39 13.46
N LYS A 74 -0.50 -8.81 13.72
CA LYS A 74 0.30 -9.51 12.72
C LYS A 74 -0.30 -10.84 12.29
N ALA A 75 -0.94 -11.56 13.22
CA ALA A 75 -1.65 -12.79 12.92
C ALA A 75 -2.85 -12.54 11.98
N ILE A 76 -3.66 -11.49 12.25
CA ILE A 76 -4.81 -11.11 11.41
C ILE A 76 -4.33 -10.70 10.01
N ASN A 77 -3.36 -9.81 9.92
CA ASN A 77 -2.80 -9.34 8.66
C ASN A 77 -2.17 -10.46 7.83
N THR A 78 -1.48 -11.42 8.48
CA THR A 78 -0.94 -12.60 7.80
C THR A 78 -2.04 -13.53 7.33
N ALA A 79 -3.09 -13.74 8.14
CA ALA A 79 -4.23 -14.57 7.75
C ALA A 79 -4.94 -13.99 6.52
N ASP A 80 -5.15 -12.66 6.45
CA ASP A 80 -5.72 -12.03 5.28
C ASP A 80 -4.84 -12.25 4.04
N SER A 81 -3.54 -12.03 4.16
CA SER A 81 -2.59 -12.24 3.05
C SER A 81 -2.57 -13.68 2.54
N MET A 82 -2.82 -14.67 3.39
CA MET A 82 -2.79 -16.09 3.03
C MET A 82 -4.13 -16.62 2.51
N VAL A 83 -5.26 -16.17 3.08
CA VAL A 83 -6.58 -16.76 2.80
C VAL A 83 -7.65 -15.72 2.45
N GLY A 84 -7.37 -14.43 2.53
CA GLY A 84 -8.30 -13.34 2.21
C GLY A 84 -8.63 -13.21 0.72
N HIS A 85 -7.88 -13.89 -0.15
CA HIS A 85 -8.18 -13.92 -1.57
C HIS A 85 -9.45 -14.72 -1.87
N LYS A 86 -10.32 -14.15 -2.71
CA LYS A 86 -11.57 -14.80 -3.16
C LYS A 86 -11.23 -15.99 -4.04
N SER A 87 -11.01 -17.15 -3.45
CA SER A 87 -10.99 -18.43 -4.13
C SER A 87 -12.20 -19.26 -3.68
N ASP A 88 -12.71 -20.13 -4.53
CA ASP A 88 -13.86 -21.00 -4.21
C ASP A 88 -13.64 -21.80 -2.92
N ARG A 89 -12.40 -22.13 -2.60
CA ARG A 89 -11.99 -22.86 -1.40
C ARG A 89 -12.09 -22.03 -0.11
N HIS A 90 -11.93 -20.71 -0.18
CA HIS A 90 -11.80 -19.86 1.01
C HIS A 90 -12.85 -18.74 1.06
N LEU A 91 -13.95 -18.85 0.30
CA LEU A 91 -14.91 -17.76 0.12
C LEU A 91 -15.48 -17.22 1.44
N ALA A 92 -15.87 -18.11 2.36
CA ALA A 92 -16.44 -17.72 3.66
C ALA A 92 -15.36 -17.38 4.69
N PHE A 93 -14.33 -18.19 4.81
CA PHE A 93 -13.25 -18.00 5.79
C PHE A 93 -12.35 -16.80 5.41
N GLY A 94 -12.03 -16.67 4.14
CA GLY A 94 -11.27 -15.53 3.62
C GLY A 94 -12.02 -14.21 3.77
N TRP A 95 -13.35 -14.21 3.62
CA TRP A 95 -14.15 -13.02 3.88
C TRP A 95 -14.00 -12.52 5.33
N ALA A 96 -14.07 -13.42 6.30
CA ALA A 96 -13.94 -13.05 7.70
C ALA A 96 -12.55 -12.48 8.00
N SER A 97 -11.49 -13.12 7.46
CA SER A 97 -10.11 -12.64 7.59
C SER A 97 -9.93 -11.24 6.99
N ALA A 98 -10.43 -11.00 5.77
CA ALA A 98 -10.36 -9.70 5.11
C ALA A 98 -11.11 -8.62 5.91
N ARG A 99 -12.27 -8.94 6.49
CA ARG A 99 -13.02 -7.98 7.32
C ARG A 99 -12.34 -7.66 8.64
N CYS A 100 -11.74 -8.65 9.28
CA CYS A 100 -10.93 -8.41 10.47
C CYS A 100 -9.72 -7.51 10.16
N ASP A 101 -9.01 -7.79 9.07
CA ASP A 101 -7.88 -6.97 8.61
C ASP A 101 -8.33 -5.54 8.28
N ASP A 102 -9.41 -5.38 7.52
CA ASP A 102 -10.00 -4.07 7.24
C ASP A 102 -10.27 -3.29 8.53
N PHE A 103 -10.84 -3.94 9.55
CA PHE A 103 -11.21 -3.28 10.81
C PHE A 103 -9.98 -2.87 11.64
N VAL A 104 -9.00 -3.76 11.80
CA VAL A 104 -7.81 -3.44 12.61
C VAL A 104 -6.88 -2.44 11.94
N ASN A 105 -6.96 -2.27 10.63
CA ASN A 105 -6.20 -1.28 9.87
C ASN A 105 -6.86 0.11 9.82
N LEU A 106 -8.14 0.26 10.20
CA LEU A 106 -8.83 1.56 10.17
C LEU A 106 -8.04 2.70 10.86
N PRO A 107 -7.60 2.58 12.13
CA PRO A 107 -6.85 3.65 12.77
C PRO A 107 -5.46 3.83 12.16
N ALA A 108 -4.80 2.73 11.82
CA ALA A 108 -3.42 2.75 11.35
C ALA A 108 -3.27 3.41 9.98
N SER A 109 -4.19 3.17 9.04
CA SER A 109 -4.14 3.78 7.71
C SER A 109 -4.33 5.30 7.74
N ARG A 110 -5.20 5.80 8.64
CA ARG A 110 -5.37 7.26 8.85
C ARG A 110 -4.12 7.87 9.47
N LEU A 111 -3.54 7.18 10.45
CA LEU A 111 -2.30 7.60 11.07
C LEU A 111 -1.13 7.58 10.09
N ALA A 112 -1.06 6.56 9.22
CA ALA A 112 -0.06 6.49 8.15
C ALA A 112 -0.18 7.68 7.18
N ALA A 113 -1.40 8.05 6.76
CA ALA A 113 -1.62 9.22 5.93
C ALA A 113 -1.16 10.52 6.63
N LEU A 114 -1.45 10.68 7.92
CA LEU A 114 -0.99 11.84 8.70
C LEU A 114 0.55 11.88 8.78
N TRP A 115 1.21 10.75 9.00
CA TRP A 115 2.68 10.68 9.02
C TRP A 115 3.29 11.02 7.66
N LEU A 116 2.66 10.61 6.55
CA LEU A 116 3.12 10.96 5.21
C LEU A 116 2.95 12.46 4.94
N CYS A 117 1.83 13.07 5.36
CA CYS A 117 1.65 14.52 5.26
C CYS A 117 2.69 15.28 6.11
N LEU A 118 2.97 14.81 7.32
CA LEU A 118 4.01 15.40 8.18
C LEU A 118 5.40 15.25 7.57
N ALA A 119 5.72 14.08 7.01
CA ALA A 119 6.99 13.85 6.32
C ALA A 119 7.15 14.79 5.11
N ALA A 120 6.06 15.05 4.35
CA ALA A 120 6.05 16.03 3.27
C ALA A 120 6.35 17.45 3.78
N ALA A 121 5.87 17.81 4.98
CA ALA A 121 6.18 19.12 5.57
C ALA A 121 7.66 19.29 5.97
N LEU A 122 8.34 18.17 6.27
CA LEU A 122 9.75 18.17 6.70
C LEU A 122 10.75 18.09 5.53
N ARG A 123 10.28 17.89 4.31
CA ARG A 123 11.13 17.72 3.12
C ARG A 123 10.90 18.83 2.11
N PRO A 124 11.94 19.59 1.72
CA PRO A 124 11.84 20.57 0.64
C PRO A 124 11.39 19.91 -0.69
N GLY A 125 10.53 20.59 -1.43
CA GLY A 125 10.01 20.10 -2.71
C GLY A 125 8.74 19.26 -2.62
N PHE A 126 8.25 18.94 -1.41
CA PHE A 126 6.97 18.25 -1.18
C PHE A 126 5.95 19.18 -0.55
N SER A 127 4.66 18.96 -0.84
CA SER A 127 3.58 19.79 -0.34
C SER A 127 2.69 19.02 0.63
N PRO A 128 2.71 19.34 1.94
CA PRO A 128 1.80 18.73 2.92
C PRO A 128 0.35 19.10 2.65
N ALA A 129 0.08 20.30 2.13
CA ALA A 129 -1.27 20.71 1.75
C ALA A 129 -1.81 19.88 0.59
N ALA A 130 -1.01 19.69 -0.47
CA ALA A 130 -1.40 18.83 -1.60
C ALA A 130 -1.59 17.37 -1.17
N ALA A 131 -0.76 16.86 -0.24
CA ALA A 131 -0.92 15.53 0.33
C ALA A 131 -2.27 15.39 1.06
N TRP A 132 -2.61 16.35 1.93
CA TRP A 132 -3.86 16.32 2.66
C TRP A 132 -5.09 16.53 1.78
N ASP A 133 -5.02 17.42 0.79
CA ASP A 133 -6.10 17.63 -0.17
C ASP A 133 -6.35 16.37 -1.01
N ALA A 134 -5.30 15.66 -1.42
CA ALA A 134 -5.42 14.37 -2.09
C ALA A 134 -6.11 13.32 -1.19
N VAL A 135 -5.73 13.23 0.10
CA VAL A 135 -6.40 12.35 1.06
C VAL A 135 -7.90 12.64 1.14
N ARG A 136 -8.27 13.90 1.30
CA ARG A 136 -9.69 14.30 1.41
C ARG A 136 -10.51 14.01 0.16
N ARG A 137 -9.89 14.14 -1.01
CA ARG A 137 -10.56 13.97 -2.30
C ARG A 137 -10.60 12.49 -2.72
N ASP A 138 -9.51 11.74 -2.55
CA ASP A 138 -9.28 10.49 -3.27
C ASP A 138 -9.34 9.23 -2.38
N SER A 139 -9.14 9.36 -1.05
CA SER A 139 -9.03 8.17 -0.16
C SER A 139 -10.27 7.27 -0.18
N ALA A 140 -11.47 7.85 -0.35
CA ALA A 140 -12.73 7.11 -0.39
C ALA A 140 -12.99 6.39 -1.73
N HIS A 141 -12.26 6.72 -2.79
CA HIS A 141 -12.43 6.10 -4.11
C HIS A 141 -11.68 4.76 -4.25
N HIS A 142 -10.86 4.41 -3.27
CA HIS A 142 -10.15 3.14 -3.28
C HIS A 142 -11.08 1.99 -2.85
N ARG A 143 -10.89 0.80 -3.44
CA ARG A 143 -11.67 -0.40 -3.12
C ARG A 143 -11.51 -0.86 -1.67
N SER A 144 -10.30 -0.75 -1.11
CA SER A 144 -10.03 -0.98 0.31
C SER A 144 -10.35 0.27 1.12
N PRO A 145 -11.00 0.15 2.28
CA PRO A 145 -11.29 1.29 3.16
C PRO A 145 -10.01 1.85 3.81
N ASN A 146 -8.89 1.19 3.65
CA ASN A 146 -7.62 1.49 4.29
C ASN A 146 -6.56 1.98 3.31
N ALA A 147 -6.27 1.25 2.24
CA ALA A 147 -5.17 1.53 1.32
C ALA A 147 -5.28 2.91 0.66
N GLY A 148 -6.49 3.38 0.39
CA GLY A 148 -6.70 4.70 -0.21
C GLY A 148 -6.13 5.88 0.60
N TRP A 149 -5.96 5.74 1.91
CA TRP A 149 -5.44 6.82 2.76
C TRP A 149 -3.93 7.06 2.56
N PRO A 150 -3.06 6.07 2.76
CA PRO A 150 -1.63 6.24 2.52
C PRO A 150 -1.31 6.47 1.04
N ASP A 151 -2.04 5.82 0.11
CA ASP A 151 -1.85 6.02 -1.34
C ASP A 151 -2.14 7.46 -1.75
N ALA A 152 -3.28 8.02 -1.33
CA ALA A 152 -3.63 9.40 -1.64
C ALA A 152 -2.65 10.40 -1.01
N ALA A 153 -2.21 10.17 0.24
CA ALA A 153 -1.22 11.01 0.89
C ALA A 153 0.11 11.01 0.14
N MET A 154 0.59 9.83 -0.27
CA MET A 154 1.81 9.67 -1.03
C MET A 154 1.70 10.33 -2.41
N ALA A 155 0.60 10.08 -3.13
CA ALA A 155 0.32 10.69 -4.44
C ALA A 155 0.33 12.22 -4.38
N GLY A 156 -0.39 12.79 -3.41
CA GLY A 156 -0.45 14.24 -3.23
C GLY A 156 0.90 14.84 -2.83
N ALA A 157 1.65 14.17 -1.93
CA ALA A 157 3.00 14.62 -1.55
C ALA A 157 3.95 14.67 -2.75
N LEU A 158 3.89 13.65 -3.62
CA LEU A 158 4.75 13.53 -4.80
C LEU A 158 4.24 14.33 -6.02
N GLY A 159 3.02 14.88 -5.97
CA GLY A 159 2.39 15.57 -7.09
C GLY A 159 2.04 14.67 -8.28
N ILE A 160 1.77 13.38 -8.03
CA ILE A 160 1.45 12.36 -9.04
C ILE A 160 0.04 11.80 -8.87
N ARG A 161 -0.40 10.99 -9.85
CA ARG A 161 -1.63 10.20 -9.76
C ARG A 161 -1.28 8.72 -9.69
N LEU A 162 -1.74 8.03 -8.64
CA LEU A 162 -1.53 6.59 -8.46
C LEU A 162 -2.68 5.75 -9.04
N ALA A 163 -3.91 6.28 -9.09
CA ALA A 163 -5.05 5.56 -9.65
C ALA A 163 -4.85 5.27 -11.15
N GLY A 164 -4.98 4.01 -11.54
CA GLY A 164 -4.88 3.53 -12.90
C GLY A 164 -5.55 2.16 -13.06
N PRO A 165 -5.77 1.68 -14.30
CA PRO A 165 -6.34 0.35 -14.52
C PRO A 165 -5.44 -0.72 -13.89
N ARG A 166 -6.07 -1.70 -13.23
CA ARG A 166 -5.40 -2.83 -12.59
C ARG A 166 -5.89 -4.10 -13.26
N VAL A 167 -4.99 -4.91 -13.79
CA VAL A 167 -5.28 -6.21 -14.39
C VAL A 167 -4.79 -7.31 -13.46
N TYR A 168 -5.67 -8.27 -13.14
CA TYR A 168 -5.36 -9.45 -12.35
C TYR A 168 -5.68 -10.70 -13.16
N GLY A 169 -4.69 -11.60 -13.34
CA GLY A 169 -4.91 -12.87 -14.01
C GLY A 169 -5.34 -12.79 -15.49
N GLY A 170 -5.00 -11.70 -16.18
CA GLY A 170 -5.28 -11.54 -17.61
C GLY A 170 -6.72 -11.12 -17.96
N VAL A 171 -7.52 -10.69 -16.98
CA VAL A 171 -8.89 -10.20 -17.16
C VAL A 171 -8.99 -8.74 -16.73
#